data_e46345336691b5bcc65f3a8043ffc977
#
_entry.id   e46345336691b5bcc65f3a8043ffc977
#
_cell.length_a   1.000
_cell.length_b   1.000
_cell.length_c   1.000
_cell.angle_alpha   90.00
_cell.angle_beta   90.00
_cell.angle_gamma   90.00
#
_symmetry.space_group_name_H-M   'P 1'
#
loop_
_entity.id
_entity.type
_entity.pdbx_description
1 polymer ?
#
loop_
_entity_poly.entity_id
_entity_poly.type
_entity_poly.pdbx_seq_one_letter_code
_entity_poly.pdbx_strand_id
1 'polypeptide(L)'
;MKICRKIILLVLTISVLFVFSCKTNEKKNSAAQANGDLSKYELVAEAATKQCPVMLDEITRLDSVQYKGKENALIYNYSIINVKKSDLPANATDLAAGMMRDTMLSKLKGQAALDMFRKDKVKLVYVFKDMEGKDLFVFDFKHTEY
;
A
#
# COMPACT_ATOMS: atom_id res chain seq x y z
N MET A 1 -4.49 27.28 0.45
CA MET A 1 -4.89 26.88 -0.90
C MET A 1 -3.82 26.07 -1.67
N LYS A 2 -2.52 26.28 -1.49
CA LYS A 2 -1.46 25.55 -2.20
C LYS A 2 -1.27 24.10 -1.72
N ILE A 3 -1.52 23.83 -0.43
CA ILE A 3 -1.35 22.50 0.19
C ILE A 3 -2.44 21.53 -0.26
N CYS A 4 -3.70 21.98 -0.31
CA CYS A 4 -4.82 21.15 -0.76
C CYS A 4 -4.67 20.71 -2.22
N ARG A 5 -4.09 21.59 -3.07
CA ARG A 5 -3.81 21.32 -4.48
C ARG A 5 -2.68 20.28 -4.67
N LYS A 6 -1.69 20.26 -3.74
CA LYS A 6 -0.63 19.25 -3.73
C LYS A 6 -1.14 17.87 -3.32
N ILE A 7 -2.07 17.80 -2.35
CA ILE A 7 -2.70 16.55 -1.92
C ILE A 7 -3.58 15.97 -3.03
N ILE A 8 -4.28 16.81 -3.80
CA ILE A 8 -5.10 16.39 -4.95
C ILE A 8 -4.24 15.87 -6.10
N LEU A 9 -3.08 16.49 -6.35
CA LEU A 9 -2.10 16.00 -7.34
C LEU A 9 -1.47 14.66 -6.95
N LEU A 10 -1.37 14.37 -5.63
CA LEU A 10 -0.88 13.09 -5.11
C LEU A 10 -1.71 11.89 -5.58
N VAL A 11 -3.00 12.10 -5.79
CA VAL A 11 -3.94 11.06 -6.24
C VAL A 11 -3.65 10.60 -7.67
N LEU A 12 -2.98 11.41 -8.47
CA LEU A 12 -2.72 11.11 -9.88
C LEU A 12 -1.48 10.24 -10.12
N THR A 13 -0.57 10.16 -9.15
CA THR A 13 0.73 9.48 -9.35
C THR A 13 0.86 8.13 -8.67
N ILE A 14 -0.11 7.67 -7.86
CA ILE A 14 -0.10 6.32 -7.25
C ILE A 14 -0.36 5.23 -8.32
N SER A 15 0.23 5.39 -9.49
CA SER A 15 0.14 4.45 -10.62
C SER A 15 1.23 3.40 -10.63
N VAL A 16 2.12 3.39 -9.65
CA VAL A 16 3.18 2.37 -9.60
C VAL A 16 2.74 1.24 -8.70
N LEU A 17 1.81 0.44 -9.21
CA LEU A 17 1.79 -0.93 -8.79
C LEU A 17 3.01 -1.58 -9.42
N PHE A 18 3.92 -1.97 -8.59
CA PHE A 18 4.96 -2.90 -8.97
C PHE A 18 4.28 -4.14 -9.57
N VAL A 19 4.11 -4.14 -10.87
CA VAL A 19 3.94 -5.37 -11.62
C VAL A 19 5.29 -6.07 -11.49
N PHE A 20 5.39 -6.97 -10.52
CA PHE A 20 6.43 -7.97 -10.55
C PHE A 20 6.23 -8.76 -11.85
N SER A 21 6.89 -8.32 -12.90
CA SER A 21 7.11 -9.13 -14.07
C SER A 21 8.09 -10.22 -13.65
N CYS A 22 7.58 -11.30 -13.09
CA CYS A 22 8.33 -12.55 -12.95
C CYS A 22 8.62 -13.04 -14.36
N LYS A 23 9.75 -12.66 -14.93
CA LYS A 23 10.41 -13.49 -15.93
C LYS A 23 10.84 -14.77 -15.21
N THR A 24 10.09 -15.81 -15.45
CA THR A 24 10.47 -17.19 -15.12
C THR A 24 11.79 -17.52 -15.82
N ASN A 25 12.89 -17.41 -15.11
CA ASN A 25 14.09 -18.17 -15.40
C ASN A 25 14.19 -19.24 -14.32
N GLU A 26 13.82 -20.45 -14.70
CA GLU A 26 14.17 -21.65 -13.95
C GLU A 26 15.70 -21.72 -13.81
N LYS A 27 16.18 -21.43 -12.63
CA LYS A 27 17.44 -22.00 -12.12
C LYS A 27 17.20 -22.40 -10.68
N LYS A 28 17.08 -23.72 -10.49
CA LYS A 28 17.29 -24.38 -9.20
C LYS A 28 18.56 -23.84 -8.58
N ASN A 29 18.44 -23.18 -7.44
CA ASN A 29 19.49 -23.14 -6.44
C ASN A 29 18.83 -23.21 -5.06
N SER A 30 19.03 -24.39 -4.47
CA SER A 30 18.85 -24.65 -3.06
C SER A 30 19.72 -23.69 -2.26
N ALA A 31 19.09 -22.89 -1.41
CA ALA A 31 19.63 -22.47 -0.13
C ALA A 31 18.64 -21.53 0.55
N ALA A 32 17.88 -22.04 1.49
CA ALA A 32 17.71 -21.50 2.81
C ALA A 32 16.65 -22.33 3.54
N GLN A 33 17.11 -23.26 4.31
CA GLN A 33 16.40 -23.71 5.49
C GLN A 33 16.34 -22.52 6.45
N ALA A 34 15.12 -22.08 6.74
CA ALA A 34 14.73 -21.59 8.05
C ALA A 34 13.23 -21.32 8.08
N ASN A 35 12.52 -22.17 8.83
CA ASN A 35 11.35 -21.83 9.61
C ASN A 35 10.00 -21.73 8.93
N GLY A 36 9.19 -22.74 9.25
CA GLY A 36 7.75 -22.59 9.39
C GLY A 36 7.03 -22.22 8.10
N ASP A 37 6.04 -22.99 7.80
CA ASP A 37 5.12 -22.81 6.67
C ASP A 37 4.54 -21.38 6.61
N LEU A 38 5.36 -20.41 6.11
CA LEU A 38 4.94 -19.04 5.87
C LEU A 38 3.89 -19.08 4.78
N SER A 39 2.76 -18.45 5.02
CA SER A 39 1.74 -18.30 3.99
C SER A 39 2.35 -17.56 2.77
N LYS A 40 1.86 -17.85 1.57
CA LYS A 40 2.33 -17.17 0.35
C LYS A 40 2.27 -15.63 0.45
N TYR A 41 1.37 -15.09 1.26
CA TYR A 41 1.21 -13.64 1.47
C TYR A 41 2.23 -13.08 2.46
N GLU A 42 2.70 -13.87 3.40
CA GLU A 42 3.85 -13.51 4.24
C GLU A 42 5.11 -13.38 3.39
N LEU A 43 5.32 -14.32 2.47
CA LEU A 43 6.45 -14.26 1.52
C LEU A 43 6.35 -13.03 0.61
N VAL A 44 5.16 -12.70 0.11
CA VAL A 44 4.92 -11.49 -0.70
C VAL A 44 5.23 -10.23 0.11
N ALA A 45 4.75 -10.15 1.34
CA ALA A 45 4.98 -9.01 2.22
C ALA A 45 6.47 -8.85 2.59
N GLU A 46 7.14 -9.95 2.90
CA GLU A 46 8.57 -9.97 3.19
C GLU A 46 9.40 -9.52 1.97
N ALA A 47 9.10 -10.05 0.79
CA ALA A 47 9.80 -9.68 -0.44
C ALA A 47 9.61 -8.19 -0.79
N ALA A 48 8.41 -7.65 -0.58
CA ALA A 48 8.13 -6.23 -0.78
C ALA A 48 8.86 -5.36 0.27
N THR A 49 8.83 -5.77 1.55
CA THR A 49 9.48 -5.03 2.63
C THR A 49 11.01 -4.99 2.49
N LYS A 50 11.63 -6.04 1.94
CA LYS A 50 13.08 -6.05 1.65
C LYS A 50 13.51 -4.95 0.65
N GLN A 51 12.58 -4.43 -0.14
CA GLN A 51 12.84 -3.34 -1.08
C GLN A 51 12.55 -1.97 -0.47
N CYS A 52 11.94 -1.93 0.71
CA CYS A 52 11.61 -0.69 1.41
C CYS A 52 12.81 -0.17 2.23
N PRO A 53 12.86 1.15 2.50
CA PRO A 53 11.89 2.14 2.06
C PRO A 53 12.07 2.54 0.59
N VAL A 54 10.99 2.79 -0.14
CA VAL A 54 11.04 3.23 -1.53
C VAL A 54 10.16 4.47 -1.76
N MET A 55 10.73 5.49 -2.40
CA MET A 55 9.97 6.68 -2.79
C MET A 55 9.10 6.33 -4.01
N LEU A 56 7.79 6.58 -3.89
CA LEU A 56 6.85 6.41 -5.00
C LEU A 56 6.68 7.70 -5.82
N ASP A 57 6.82 8.82 -5.15
CA ASP A 57 6.83 10.16 -5.71
C ASP A 57 7.66 11.10 -4.80
N GLU A 58 7.63 12.41 -5.05
CA GLU A 58 8.44 13.39 -4.31
C GLU A 58 8.14 13.45 -2.80
N ILE A 59 6.94 13.01 -2.38
CA ILE A 59 6.48 13.15 -0.99
C ILE A 59 5.94 11.87 -0.37
N THR A 60 5.72 10.83 -1.16
CA THR A 60 5.15 9.55 -0.70
C THR A 60 6.21 8.47 -0.69
N ARG A 61 6.43 7.87 0.47
CA ARG A 61 7.37 6.79 0.66
C ARG A 61 6.63 5.54 1.15
N LEU A 62 6.85 4.38 0.51
CA LEU A 62 6.46 3.09 1.04
C LEU A 62 7.52 2.64 2.04
N ASP A 63 7.13 2.45 3.28
CA ASP A 63 8.05 2.08 4.37
C ASP A 63 8.12 0.57 4.61
N SER A 64 6.99 -0.13 4.48
CA SER A 64 6.92 -1.58 4.66
C SER A 64 5.60 -2.16 4.13
N VAL A 65 5.62 -3.47 3.89
CA VAL A 65 4.42 -4.26 3.63
C VAL A 65 4.36 -5.40 4.64
N GLN A 66 3.20 -5.64 5.24
CA GLN A 66 3.01 -6.67 6.26
C GLN A 66 1.79 -7.52 5.92
N TYR A 67 1.84 -8.81 6.22
CA TYR A 67 0.67 -9.66 6.17
C TYR A 67 0.25 -10.08 7.57
N LYS A 68 -1.03 -9.89 7.88
CA LYS A 68 -1.64 -10.37 9.13
C LYS A 68 -2.54 -11.55 8.85
N GLY A 69 -2.05 -12.75 9.09
CA GLY A 69 -2.75 -14.00 8.79
C GLY A 69 -4.12 -14.12 9.48
N LYS A 70 -4.23 -13.72 10.76
CA LYS A 70 -5.49 -13.75 11.51
C LYS A 70 -6.60 -12.89 10.88
N GLU A 71 -6.23 -11.79 10.26
CA GLU A 71 -7.13 -10.84 9.62
C GLU A 71 -7.26 -11.08 8.11
N ASN A 72 -6.46 -11.99 7.57
CA ASN A 72 -6.23 -12.20 6.14
C ASN A 72 -6.03 -10.86 5.41
N ALA A 73 -5.12 -10.05 5.92
CA ALA A 73 -4.92 -8.67 5.49
C ALA A 73 -3.48 -8.40 5.09
N LEU A 74 -3.30 -7.80 3.92
CA LEU A 74 -2.04 -7.24 3.47
C LEU A 74 -2.04 -5.74 3.74
N ILE A 75 -1.06 -5.26 4.54
CA ILE A 75 -0.99 -3.89 5.05
C ILE A 75 0.21 -3.20 4.42
N TYR A 76 -0.07 -2.10 3.72
CA TYR A 76 0.92 -1.22 3.14
C TYR A 76 1.09 0.01 4.01
N ASN A 77 2.28 0.25 4.53
CA ASN A 77 2.61 1.40 5.38
C ASN A 77 3.35 2.45 4.55
N TYR A 78 2.78 3.64 4.49
CA TYR A 78 3.32 4.79 3.77
C TYR A 78 3.62 5.95 4.71
N SER A 79 4.63 6.74 4.38
CA SER A 79 4.89 8.05 4.99
C SER A 79 4.75 9.17 3.97
N ILE A 80 4.07 10.24 4.37
CA ILE A 80 4.03 11.52 3.64
C ILE A 80 5.09 12.43 4.28
N ILE A 81 6.24 12.57 3.62
CA ILE A 81 7.46 13.08 4.26
C ILE A 81 7.52 14.59 4.48
N ASN A 82 6.56 15.36 3.97
CA ASN A 82 6.54 16.83 4.07
C ASN A 82 5.23 17.40 4.64
N VAL A 83 4.42 16.57 5.28
CA VAL A 83 3.14 16.95 5.87
C VAL A 83 3.14 16.60 7.35
N LYS A 84 2.68 17.53 8.19
CA LYS A 84 2.32 17.27 9.57
C LYS A 84 0.79 17.31 9.69
N LYS A 85 0.23 16.37 10.42
CA LYS A 85 -1.21 16.32 10.67
C LYS A 85 -1.72 17.58 11.35
N SER A 86 -0.89 18.14 12.26
CA SER A 86 -1.19 19.39 12.96
C SER A 86 -1.36 20.61 12.06
N ASP A 87 -0.76 20.60 10.88
CA ASP A 87 -0.76 21.73 9.94
C ASP A 87 -1.95 21.67 8.98
N LEU A 88 -2.75 20.62 9.06
CA LEU A 88 -3.92 20.41 8.21
C LEU A 88 -5.17 21.01 8.89
N PRO A 89 -6.05 21.72 8.15
CA PRO A 89 -7.35 22.13 8.67
C PRO A 89 -8.16 20.90 9.12
N ALA A 90 -8.92 21.02 10.21
CA ALA A 90 -9.64 19.91 10.85
C ALA A 90 -10.57 19.12 9.90
N ASN A 91 -11.16 19.79 8.90
CA ASN A 91 -12.06 19.16 7.92
C ASN A 91 -11.35 18.74 6.60
N ALA A 92 -10.10 19.14 6.41
CA ALA A 92 -9.38 18.84 5.16
C ALA A 92 -9.00 17.36 5.03
N THR A 93 -8.72 16.71 6.16
CA THR A 93 -8.39 15.29 6.20
C THR A 93 -9.58 14.43 5.78
N ASP A 94 -10.77 14.71 6.24
CA ASP A 94 -11.97 13.90 5.95
C ASP A 94 -12.36 13.99 4.48
N LEU A 95 -12.36 15.21 3.93
CA LEU A 95 -12.67 15.43 2.53
C LEU A 95 -11.62 14.77 1.61
N ALA A 96 -10.34 14.96 1.94
CA ALA A 96 -9.25 14.34 1.20
C ALA A 96 -9.29 12.80 1.28
N ALA A 97 -9.65 12.24 2.45
CA ALA A 97 -9.79 10.81 2.66
C ALA A 97 -10.86 10.21 1.74
N GLY A 98 -12.05 10.85 1.65
CA GLY A 98 -13.12 10.38 0.77
C GLY A 98 -12.68 10.32 -0.69
N MET A 99 -12.16 11.44 -1.22
CA MET A 99 -11.69 11.52 -2.61
C MET A 99 -10.55 10.54 -2.91
N MET A 100 -9.63 10.36 -1.96
CA MET A 100 -8.50 9.45 -2.10
C MET A 100 -8.97 8.00 -2.10
N ARG A 101 -9.90 7.64 -1.21
CA ARG A 101 -10.48 6.29 -1.15
C ARG A 101 -11.14 5.89 -2.47
N ASP A 102 -11.99 6.75 -3.01
CA ASP A 102 -12.71 6.49 -4.26
C ASP A 102 -11.76 6.32 -5.45
N THR A 103 -10.74 7.15 -5.52
CA THR A 103 -9.71 7.05 -6.56
C THR A 103 -8.89 5.77 -6.44
N MET A 104 -8.48 5.40 -5.22
CA MET A 104 -7.77 4.15 -4.98
C MET A 104 -8.63 2.95 -5.35
N LEU A 105 -9.88 2.92 -4.92
CA LEU A 105 -10.81 1.84 -5.21
C LEU A 105 -11.03 1.68 -6.72
N SER A 106 -11.22 2.77 -7.44
CA SER A 106 -11.36 2.75 -8.91
C SER A 106 -10.15 2.11 -9.59
N LYS A 107 -8.94 2.43 -9.11
CA LYS A 107 -7.71 1.83 -9.63
C LYS A 107 -7.58 0.35 -9.29
N LEU A 108 -7.93 -0.06 -8.08
CA LEU A 108 -7.84 -1.45 -7.63
C LEU A 108 -8.77 -2.37 -8.42
N LYS A 109 -9.99 -1.92 -8.74
CA LYS A 109 -10.98 -2.71 -9.48
C LYS A 109 -10.51 -3.19 -10.85
N GLY A 110 -9.71 -2.39 -11.54
CA GLY A 110 -9.25 -2.69 -12.91
C GLY A 110 -8.02 -3.60 -12.99
N GLN A 111 -7.48 -4.07 -11.86
CA GLN A 111 -6.17 -4.73 -11.85
C GLN A 111 -6.29 -6.25 -11.80
N ALA A 112 -5.95 -6.91 -12.92
CA ALA A 112 -5.87 -8.37 -13.00
C ALA A 112 -4.83 -8.97 -12.03
N ALA A 113 -3.78 -8.21 -11.70
CA ALA A 113 -2.77 -8.65 -10.72
C ALA A 113 -3.36 -8.91 -9.31
N LEU A 114 -4.54 -8.34 -9.01
CA LEU A 114 -5.23 -8.53 -7.72
C LEU A 114 -6.20 -9.72 -7.72
N ASP A 115 -6.37 -10.44 -8.83
CA ASP A 115 -7.31 -11.56 -8.91
C ASP A 115 -7.01 -12.66 -7.89
N MET A 116 -5.73 -12.91 -7.63
CA MET A 116 -5.30 -13.86 -6.61
C MET A 116 -5.74 -13.41 -5.21
N PHE A 117 -5.62 -12.13 -4.89
CA PHE A 117 -6.05 -11.57 -3.60
C PHE A 117 -7.58 -11.61 -3.47
N ARG A 118 -8.32 -11.33 -4.55
CA ARG A 118 -9.79 -11.44 -4.57
C ARG A 118 -10.25 -12.88 -4.31
N LYS A 119 -9.65 -13.84 -5.04
CA LYS A 119 -9.94 -15.27 -4.90
C LYS A 119 -9.70 -15.77 -3.49
N ASP A 120 -8.62 -15.35 -2.88
CA ASP A 120 -8.22 -15.79 -1.54
C ASP A 120 -8.79 -14.89 -0.43
N LYS A 121 -9.68 -13.96 -0.79
CA LYS A 121 -10.41 -13.08 0.13
C LYS A 121 -9.47 -12.22 1.00
N VAL A 122 -8.33 -11.84 0.47
CA VAL A 122 -7.37 -10.98 1.18
C VAL A 122 -7.93 -9.56 1.28
N LYS A 123 -7.85 -8.96 2.43
CA LYS A 123 -8.14 -7.54 2.65
C LYS A 123 -6.89 -6.72 2.34
N LEU A 124 -7.04 -5.60 1.65
CA LEU A 124 -5.96 -4.65 1.42
C LEU A 124 -6.12 -3.46 2.36
N VAL A 125 -5.08 -3.16 3.13
CA VAL A 125 -5.07 -2.03 4.07
C VAL A 125 -3.93 -1.09 3.70
N TYR A 126 -4.24 0.20 3.59
CA TYR A 126 -3.27 1.24 3.28
C TYR A 126 -3.24 2.24 4.43
N VAL A 127 -2.10 2.34 5.10
CA VAL A 127 -1.87 3.24 6.22
C VAL A 127 -0.93 4.34 5.76
N PHE A 128 -1.40 5.58 5.77
CA PHE A 128 -0.59 6.76 5.46
C PHE A 128 -0.31 7.52 6.75
N LYS A 129 0.95 7.73 7.03
CA LYS A 129 1.44 8.48 8.19
C LYS A 129 2.03 9.81 7.76
N ASP A 130 1.98 10.77 8.65
CA ASP A 130 2.67 12.04 8.48
C ASP A 130 4.17 11.91 8.77
N MET A 131 4.91 13.01 8.60
CA MET A 131 6.36 13.03 8.88
C MET A 131 6.72 12.79 10.35
N GLU A 132 5.76 12.86 11.27
CA GLU A 132 5.91 12.56 12.70
C GLU A 132 5.46 11.13 13.05
N GLY A 133 5.01 10.34 12.07
CA GLY A 133 4.54 8.97 12.25
C GLY A 133 3.08 8.86 12.74
N LYS A 134 2.32 9.96 12.74
CA LYS A 134 0.90 9.96 13.10
C LYS A 134 0.05 9.55 11.91
N ASP A 135 -0.96 8.74 12.13
CA ASP A 135 -1.86 8.31 11.07
C ASP A 135 -2.63 9.52 10.49
N LEU A 136 -2.45 9.72 9.17
CA LEU A 136 -3.20 10.68 8.36
C LEU A 136 -4.46 10.03 7.80
N PHE A 137 -4.27 8.88 7.13
CA PHE A 137 -5.35 8.13 6.47
C PHE A 137 -5.14 6.65 6.69
N VAL A 138 -6.24 5.94 6.89
CA VAL A 138 -6.27 4.48 6.87
C VAL A 138 -7.42 4.06 5.95
N PHE A 139 -7.10 3.30 4.91
CA PHE A 139 -8.08 2.76 3.98
C PHE A 139 -8.04 1.25 4.04
N ASP A 140 -9.20 0.66 4.18
CA ASP A 140 -9.37 -0.77 4.19
C ASP A 140 -10.33 -1.15 3.05
N PHE A 141 -9.91 -2.07 2.19
CA PHE A 141 -10.66 -2.55 1.05
C PHE A 141 -10.86 -4.05 1.18
N LYS A 142 -12.11 -4.45 1.28
CA LYS A 142 -12.48 -5.87 1.28
C LYS A 142 -12.35 -6.43 -0.13
N HIS A 143 -12.07 -7.73 -0.25
CA HIS A 143 -11.94 -8.42 -1.53
C HIS A 143 -13.17 -8.28 -2.44
N THR A 144 -14.33 -7.94 -1.90
CA THR A 144 -15.58 -7.70 -2.64
C THR A 144 -15.70 -6.29 -3.21
N GLU A 145 -14.82 -5.37 -2.79
CA GLU A 145 -14.87 -3.97 -3.21
C GLU A 145 -13.96 -3.68 -4.40
N TYR A 146 -12.84 -4.39 -4.49
CA TYR A 146 -11.82 -4.15 -5.53
C TYR A 146 -11.69 -5.29 -6.54
#